data_02f8984bb7f3d48d7f8a5ead0cb8e17f
#
_entry.id   02f8984bb7f3d48d7f8a5ead0cb8e17f
#
_cell.length_a   1.000
_cell.length_b   1.000
_cell.length_c   1.000
_cell.angle_alpha   90.00
_cell.angle_beta   90.00
_cell.angle_gamma   90.00
#
_symmetry.space_group_name_H-M   'P 1'
#
loop_
_entity.id
_entity.type
_entity.pdbx_description
1 polymer ?
#
loop_
_entity_poly.entity_id
_entity_poly.type
_entity_poly.pdbx_seq_one_letter_code
_entity_poly.pdbx_strand_id
1 'polypeptide(L)'
;MVGKMNYIKHLTGFFEKVATDKSLNPTHVSLYIALFQFWNCNRFKNPISINRDEVMRISKISWSATYHKCLKNLHSLGYINYEPSYNPFKGSHVILFNFSNDLKPIPKNDRKPKNEHLFEQVNEQVLNKSCTSSETGTEQALVPSIN
;
A
#
# COMPACT_ATOMS: atom_id res chain seq x y z
N MET A 1 5.79 13.01 26.61
CA MET A 1 5.68 13.70 25.31
C MET A 1 5.52 12.66 24.21
N VAL A 2 4.41 12.69 23.52
CA VAL A 2 4.24 11.84 22.34
C VAL A 2 4.98 12.51 21.20
N GLY A 3 6.15 11.97 20.83
CA GLY A 3 6.89 12.44 19.68
C GLY A 3 6.04 12.33 18.43
N LYS A 4 6.13 13.31 17.55
CA LYS A 4 5.43 13.31 16.26
C LYS A 4 5.85 12.07 15.48
N MET A 5 4.91 11.19 15.17
CA MET A 5 5.19 9.96 14.45
C MET A 5 5.69 10.27 13.04
N ASN A 6 6.80 9.65 12.66
CA ASN A 6 7.30 9.75 11.30
C ASN A 6 6.70 8.61 10.47
N TYR A 7 5.59 8.92 9.79
CA TYR A 7 4.84 7.96 8.98
C TYR A 7 5.65 7.42 7.80
N ILE A 8 6.60 8.18 7.26
CA ILE A 8 7.46 7.73 6.16
C ILE A 8 8.39 6.62 6.65
N LYS A 9 9.04 6.84 7.81
CA LYS A 9 9.87 5.80 8.44
C LYS A 9 9.06 4.57 8.82
N HIS A 10 7.86 4.77 9.34
CA HIS A 10 6.96 3.67 9.67
C HIS A 10 6.62 2.83 8.44
N LEU A 11 6.21 3.46 7.34
CA LEU A 11 5.90 2.75 6.10
C LEU A 11 7.12 2.05 5.51
N THR A 12 8.28 2.68 5.57
CA THR A 12 9.53 2.05 5.14
C THR A 12 9.81 0.78 5.95
N GLY A 13 9.71 0.86 7.28
CA GLY A 13 9.89 -0.30 8.17
C GLY A 13 8.86 -1.41 7.91
N PHE A 14 7.60 -1.02 7.67
CA PHE A 14 6.56 -1.97 7.28
C PHE A 14 6.91 -2.70 5.98
N PHE A 15 7.29 -1.99 4.94
CA PHE A 15 7.62 -2.61 3.65
C PHE A 15 8.90 -3.45 3.71
N GLU A 16 9.89 -3.08 4.52
CA GLU A 16 11.06 -3.94 4.77
C GLU A 16 10.65 -5.28 5.39
N LYS A 17 9.74 -5.25 6.36
CA LYS A 17 9.21 -6.47 6.97
C LYS A 17 8.40 -7.29 5.97
N VAL A 18 7.54 -6.67 5.18
CA VAL A 18 6.76 -7.31 4.11
C VAL A 18 7.66 -7.98 3.07
N ALA A 19 8.74 -7.32 2.67
CA ALA A 19 9.66 -7.84 1.67
C ALA A 19 10.33 -9.16 2.08
N THR A 20 10.52 -9.36 3.38
CA THR A 20 11.11 -10.60 3.92
C THR A 20 10.08 -11.66 4.28
N ASP A 21 8.83 -11.28 4.41
CA ASP A 21 7.75 -12.17 4.84
C ASP A 21 7.01 -12.77 3.64
N LYS A 22 7.29 -14.03 3.36
CA LYS A 22 6.70 -14.77 2.24
C LYS A 22 5.25 -15.22 2.49
N SER A 23 4.75 -15.08 3.70
CA SER A 23 3.39 -15.50 4.07
C SER A 23 2.33 -14.47 3.68
N LEU A 24 2.73 -13.24 3.37
CA LEU A 24 1.84 -12.18 2.95
C LEU A 24 1.58 -12.20 1.45
N ASN A 25 0.36 -11.86 1.10
CA ASN A 25 -0.06 -11.63 -0.28
C ASN A 25 -0.54 -10.18 -0.45
N PRO A 26 -0.83 -9.72 -1.69
CA PRO A 26 -1.27 -8.34 -1.93
C PRO A 26 -2.49 -7.91 -1.11
N THR A 27 -3.40 -8.84 -0.80
CA THR A 27 -4.60 -8.55 0.00
C THR A 27 -4.24 -8.14 1.43
N HIS A 28 -3.25 -8.79 2.02
CA HIS A 28 -2.74 -8.42 3.36
C HIS A 28 -2.16 -7.01 3.35
N VAL A 29 -1.36 -6.68 2.35
CA VAL A 29 -0.76 -5.35 2.20
C VAL A 29 -1.83 -4.29 2.01
N SER A 30 -2.81 -4.55 1.15
CA SER A 30 -3.94 -3.64 0.93
C SER A 30 -4.74 -3.40 2.21
N LEU A 31 -5.03 -4.46 2.96
CA LEU A 31 -5.72 -4.35 4.24
C LEU A 31 -4.93 -3.54 5.26
N TYR A 32 -3.63 -3.81 5.37
CA TYR A 32 -2.77 -3.07 6.29
C TYR A 32 -2.72 -1.57 5.95
N ILE A 33 -2.60 -1.21 4.69
CA ILE A 33 -2.59 0.20 4.24
C ILE A 33 -3.93 0.88 4.54
N ALA A 34 -5.05 0.18 4.38
CA ALA A 34 -6.35 0.71 4.78
C ALA A 34 -6.41 0.99 6.29
N LEU A 35 -5.96 0.05 7.12
CA LEU A 35 -5.88 0.24 8.57
C LEU A 35 -4.93 1.39 8.95
N PHE A 36 -3.81 1.51 8.27
CA PHE A 36 -2.87 2.61 8.45
C PHE A 36 -3.55 3.96 8.17
N GLN A 37 -4.38 4.04 7.15
CA GLN A 37 -5.13 5.26 6.84
C GLN A 37 -6.10 5.64 7.96
N PHE A 38 -6.81 4.67 8.55
CA PHE A 38 -7.65 4.93 9.73
C PHE A 38 -6.84 5.38 10.94
N TRP A 39 -5.67 4.80 11.13
CA TRP A 39 -4.77 5.19 12.20
C TRP A 39 -4.25 6.62 12.00
N ASN A 40 -3.89 6.98 10.78
CA ASN A 40 -3.49 8.33 10.40
C ASN A 40 -4.63 9.33 10.69
N CYS A 41 -5.87 9.02 10.29
CA CYS A 41 -7.04 9.85 10.58
C CYS A 41 -7.30 10.00 12.09
N ASN A 42 -6.96 9.00 12.87
CA ASN A 42 -7.03 9.03 14.34
C ASN A 42 -5.78 9.64 15.00
N ARG A 43 -4.99 10.39 14.23
CA ARG A 43 -3.76 11.05 14.70
C ARG A 43 -2.74 10.08 15.31
N PHE A 44 -2.65 8.86 14.76
CA PHE A 44 -1.78 7.77 15.22
C PHE A 44 -2.01 7.35 16.68
N LYS A 45 -3.22 7.55 17.19
CA LYS A 45 -3.61 7.06 18.50
C LYS A 45 -4.20 5.66 18.42
N ASN A 46 -3.78 4.81 19.31
CA ASN A 46 -4.31 3.46 19.48
C ASN A 46 -5.24 3.38 20.73
N PRO A 47 -6.20 2.47 20.75
CA PRO A 47 -6.68 1.66 19.64
C PRO A 47 -7.51 2.46 18.63
N ILE A 48 -7.57 2.01 17.39
CA ILE A 48 -8.53 2.54 16.42
C ILE A 48 -9.78 1.67 16.40
N SER A 49 -10.93 2.31 16.33
CA SER A 49 -12.20 1.61 16.10
C SER A 49 -12.45 1.49 14.61
N ILE A 50 -12.70 0.28 14.13
CA ILE A 50 -12.89 0.01 12.71
C ILE A 50 -14.28 -0.57 12.43
N ASN A 51 -14.85 -0.13 11.31
CA ASN A 51 -16.05 -0.71 10.73
C ASN A 51 -15.64 -1.64 9.58
N ARG A 52 -16.09 -2.88 9.59
CA ARG A 52 -15.79 -3.89 8.55
C ARG A 52 -16.07 -3.36 7.15
N ASP A 53 -17.25 -2.84 6.92
CA ASP A 53 -17.70 -2.44 5.59
C ASP A 53 -16.86 -1.29 5.03
N GLU A 54 -16.48 -0.37 5.90
CA GLU A 54 -15.64 0.76 5.56
C GLU A 54 -14.20 0.35 5.24
N VAL A 55 -13.62 -0.53 6.06
CA VAL A 55 -12.27 -1.07 5.82
C VAL A 55 -12.24 -1.90 4.53
N MET A 56 -13.25 -2.73 4.30
CA MET A 56 -13.38 -3.52 3.07
C MET A 56 -13.47 -2.61 1.84
N ARG A 57 -14.23 -1.53 1.93
CA ARG A 57 -14.37 -0.56 0.83
C ARG A 57 -13.04 0.10 0.46
N ILE A 58 -12.24 0.51 1.45
CA ILE A 58 -10.95 1.18 1.24
C ILE A 58 -9.88 0.19 0.78
N SER A 59 -9.82 -0.99 1.39
CA SER A 59 -8.86 -2.04 1.03
C SER A 59 -9.20 -2.76 -0.27
N LYS A 60 -10.39 -2.52 -0.83
CA LYS A 60 -10.90 -3.18 -2.04
C LYS A 60 -11.06 -4.70 -1.88
N ILE A 61 -11.28 -5.15 -0.65
CA ILE A 61 -11.59 -6.56 -0.36
C ILE A 61 -13.10 -6.74 -0.46
N SER A 62 -13.54 -7.54 -1.40
CA SER A 62 -14.98 -7.75 -1.66
C SER A 62 -15.60 -8.85 -0.80
N TRP A 63 -14.80 -9.80 -0.31
CA TRP A 63 -15.27 -10.97 0.41
C TRP A 63 -14.99 -10.88 1.91
N SER A 64 -16.03 -10.98 2.71
CA SER A 64 -15.93 -10.92 4.17
C SER A 64 -15.03 -12.02 4.75
N ALA A 65 -15.09 -13.23 4.19
CA ALA A 65 -14.22 -14.32 4.61
C ALA A 65 -12.74 -14.01 4.38
N THR A 66 -12.40 -13.41 3.24
CA THR A 66 -11.04 -12.97 2.92
C THR A 66 -10.59 -11.85 3.87
N TYR A 67 -11.46 -10.89 4.13
CA TYR A 67 -11.19 -9.82 5.08
C TYR A 67 -10.83 -10.36 6.46
N HIS A 68 -11.67 -11.24 7.02
CA HIS A 68 -11.43 -11.80 8.35
C HIS A 68 -10.18 -12.68 8.40
N LYS A 69 -9.94 -13.47 7.35
CA LYS A 69 -8.72 -14.29 7.24
C LYS A 69 -7.46 -13.43 7.23
N CYS A 70 -7.43 -12.40 6.40
CA CYS A 70 -6.28 -11.50 6.32
C CYS A 70 -6.05 -10.72 7.62
N LEU A 71 -7.13 -10.29 8.26
CA LEU A 71 -7.05 -9.57 9.54
C LEU A 71 -6.45 -10.46 10.65
N LYS A 72 -6.90 -11.71 10.74
CA LYS A 72 -6.35 -12.70 11.67
C LYS A 72 -4.90 -13.04 11.37
N ASN A 73 -4.55 -13.15 10.08
CA ASN A 73 -3.18 -13.42 9.67
C ASN A 73 -2.24 -12.27 10.04
N LEU A 74 -2.64 -11.02 9.79
CA LEU A 74 -1.86 -9.85 10.18
C LEU A 74 -1.67 -9.79 11.71
N HIS A 75 -2.67 -10.18 12.48
CA HIS A 75 -2.57 -10.30 13.93
C HIS A 75 -1.56 -11.37 14.33
N SER A 76 -1.68 -12.57 13.77
CA SER A 76 -0.80 -13.70 14.09
C SER A 76 0.66 -13.44 13.71
N LEU A 77 0.89 -12.70 12.63
CA LEU A 77 2.22 -12.37 12.13
C LEU A 77 2.86 -11.16 12.84
N GLY A 78 2.14 -10.52 13.75
CA GLY A 78 2.67 -9.43 14.57
C GLY A 78 2.69 -8.06 13.87
N TYR A 79 1.87 -7.85 12.87
CA TYR A 79 1.72 -6.54 12.21
C TYR A 79 0.73 -5.63 12.94
N ILE A 80 -0.31 -6.21 13.50
CA ILE A 80 -1.36 -5.52 14.24
C ILE A 80 -1.76 -6.35 15.47
N ASN A 81 -2.45 -5.71 16.41
CA ASN A 81 -3.22 -6.42 17.42
C ASN A 81 -4.70 -6.19 17.14
N TYR A 82 -5.42 -7.25 16.84
CA TYR A 82 -6.84 -7.21 16.51
C TYR A 82 -7.69 -7.70 17.68
N GLU A 83 -8.61 -6.85 18.11
CA GLU A 83 -9.55 -7.14 19.18
C GLU A 83 -10.98 -7.14 18.59
N PRO A 84 -11.55 -8.34 18.32
CA PRO A 84 -12.90 -8.42 17.78
C PRO A 84 -13.94 -7.96 18.79
N SER A 85 -14.92 -7.21 18.33
CA SER A 85 -16.09 -6.86 19.13
C SER A 85 -17.27 -7.73 18.75
N TYR A 86 -17.89 -8.31 19.76
CA TYR A 86 -19.13 -9.09 19.56
C TYR A 86 -20.39 -8.22 19.63
N ASN A 87 -20.22 -6.95 19.93
CA ASN A 87 -21.31 -6.00 19.97
C ASN A 87 -21.49 -5.35 18.59
N PRO A 88 -22.65 -5.51 17.91
CA PRO A 88 -22.87 -4.95 16.58
C PRO A 88 -22.86 -3.43 16.54
N PHE A 89 -23.04 -2.77 17.69
CA PHE A 89 -23.02 -1.30 17.80
C PHE A 89 -21.63 -0.74 18.08
N LYS A 90 -20.69 -1.59 18.48
CA LYS A 90 -19.30 -1.20 18.70
C LYS A 90 -18.43 -1.85 17.62
N GLY A 91 -17.69 -1.04 16.88
CA GLY A 91 -16.70 -1.55 15.93
C GLY A 91 -15.60 -2.35 16.65
N SER A 92 -14.95 -3.22 15.91
CA SER A 92 -13.75 -3.91 16.40
C SER A 92 -12.61 -2.93 16.61
N HIS A 93 -11.70 -3.27 17.51
CA HIS A 93 -10.53 -2.44 17.80
C HIS A 93 -9.27 -3.04 17.18
N VAL A 94 -8.41 -2.18 16.67
CA VAL A 94 -7.11 -2.56 16.12
C VAL A 94 -6.04 -1.64 16.69
N ILE A 95 -4.94 -2.24 17.10
CA ILE A 95 -3.74 -1.53 17.53
C ILE A 95 -2.68 -1.75 16.45
N LEU A 96 -2.17 -0.68 15.87
CA LEU A 96 -1.06 -0.74 14.93
C LEU A 96 0.26 -0.50 15.67
N PHE A 97 1.25 -1.33 15.35
CA PHE A 97 2.59 -1.19 15.91
C PHE A 97 3.40 -0.18 15.11
N ASN A 98 4.29 0.53 15.77
CA ASN A 98 5.17 1.49 15.12
C ASN A 98 6.45 0.81 14.63
N PHE A 99 6.63 0.75 13.31
CA PHE A 99 7.81 0.16 12.69
C PHE A 99 8.94 1.17 12.40
N SER A 100 8.81 2.41 12.84
CA SER A 100 9.81 3.45 12.57
C SER A 100 11.14 3.25 13.31
N ASN A 101 11.14 2.46 14.37
CA ASN A 101 12.33 2.24 15.21
C ASN A 101 13.18 1.05 14.76
N ASP A 102 12.64 0.18 13.90
CA ASP A 102 13.30 -1.05 13.46
C ASP A 102 14.18 -0.85 12.21
N LEU A 103 14.30 0.37 11.73
CA LEU A 103 15.13 0.69 10.59
C LEU A 103 16.61 0.54 10.96
N LYS A 104 17.20 -0.58 10.57
CA LYS A 104 18.66 -0.70 10.50
C LYS A 104 19.13 0.30 9.43
N PRO A 105 20.13 1.15 9.73
CA PRO A 105 20.67 2.03 8.70
C PRO A 105 21.19 1.17 7.54
N ILE A 106 20.57 1.33 6.37
CA ILE A 106 21.05 0.65 5.17
C ILE A 106 22.43 1.21 4.86
N PRO A 107 23.45 0.36 4.75
CA PRO A 107 24.80 0.82 4.40
C PRO A 107 24.73 1.65 3.12
N LYS A 108 25.31 2.84 3.16
CA LYS A 108 25.24 3.80 2.04
C LYS A 108 25.76 3.25 0.70
N ASN A 109 26.49 2.15 0.74
CA ASN A 109 27.10 1.54 -0.45
C ASN A 109 26.14 0.69 -1.29
N ASP A 110 25.01 0.25 -0.73
CA ASP A 110 24.06 -0.59 -1.47
C ASP A 110 22.96 0.21 -2.17
N ARG A 111 23.02 1.54 -2.03
CA ARG A 111 22.08 2.48 -2.67
C ARG A 111 22.52 2.92 -4.07
N LYS A 112 23.31 2.15 -4.78
CA LYS A 112 23.39 2.40 -6.22
C LYS A 112 22.04 2.00 -6.80
N PRO A 113 21.27 2.97 -7.30
CA PRO A 113 19.96 2.64 -7.86
C PRO A 113 20.21 1.83 -9.14
N LYS A 114 20.05 0.53 -9.03
CA LYS A 114 19.95 -0.34 -10.21
C LYS A 114 18.76 0.05 -11.11
N ASN A 115 17.97 1.01 -10.66
CA ASN A 115 16.73 1.40 -11.32
C ASN A 115 16.81 2.70 -12.13
N GLU A 116 17.87 3.51 -12.00
CA GLU A 116 18.01 4.71 -12.85
C GLU A 116 18.03 4.37 -14.33
N HIS A 117 18.72 3.30 -14.67
CA HIS A 117 18.79 2.84 -16.07
C HIS A 117 17.47 2.30 -16.60
N LEU A 118 16.63 1.75 -15.73
CA LEU A 118 15.32 1.23 -16.11
C LEU A 118 14.31 2.36 -16.35
N PHE A 119 14.36 3.44 -15.58
CA PHE A 119 13.50 4.60 -15.76
C PHE A 119 13.84 5.40 -17.01
N GLU A 120 15.11 5.55 -17.35
CA GLU A 120 15.53 6.22 -18.58
C GLU A 120 15.07 5.46 -19.81
N GLN A 121 15.25 4.14 -19.83
CA GLN A 121 14.81 3.31 -20.95
C GLN A 121 13.30 3.32 -21.14
N VAL A 122 12.53 3.30 -20.07
CA VAL A 122 11.07 3.36 -20.15
C VAL A 122 10.58 4.72 -20.66
N ASN A 123 11.22 5.81 -20.25
CA ASN A 123 10.86 7.14 -20.71
C ASN A 123 11.17 7.34 -22.21
N GLU A 124 12.31 6.86 -22.69
CA GLU A 124 12.63 6.92 -24.13
C GLU A 124 11.66 6.10 -24.97
N GLN A 125 11.32 4.90 -24.52
CA GLN A 125 10.36 4.06 -25.25
C GLN A 125 8.95 4.66 -25.27
N VAL A 126 8.50 5.28 -24.19
CA VAL A 126 7.20 5.95 -24.12
C VAL A 126 7.17 7.17 -25.02
N LEU A 127 8.22 7.99 -25.02
CA LEU A 127 8.34 9.15 -25.89
C LEU A 127 8.34 8.79 -27.37
N ASN A 128 9.12 7.79 -27.77
CA ASN A 128 9.19 7.32 -29.15
C ASN A 128 7.85 6.73 -29.61
N LYS A 129 7.20 5.96 -28.78
CA LYS A 129 5.91 5.36 -29.07
C LYS A 129 4.78 6.40 -29.19
N SER A 130 4.80 7.42 -28.37
CA SER A 130 3.85 8.50 -28.40
C SER A 130 3.98 9.36 -29.68
N CYS A 131 5.21 9.67 -30.11
CA CYS A 131 5.47 10.39 -31.34
C CYS A 131 5.04 9.62 -32.58
N THR A 132 5.35 8.32 -32.63
CA THR A 132 5.01 7.46 -33.76
C THR A 132 3.49 7.27 -33.92
N SER A 133 2.78 7.12 -32.81
CA SER A 133 1.33 6.93 -32.85
C SER A 133 0.55 8.18 -33.24
N SER A 134 1.04 9.35 -32.93
CA SER A 134 0.38 10.60 -33.34
C SER A 134 0.52 10.90 -34.82
N GLU A 135 1.65 10.63 -35.41
CA GLU A 135 1.86 10.79 -36.84
C GLU A 135 1.02 9.81 -37.65
N THR A 136 1.01 8.55 -37.26
CA THR A 136 0.24 7.51 -37.96
C THR A 136 -1.27 7.77 -37.86
N GLY A 137 -1.75 8.22 -36.74
CA GLY A 137 -3.16 8.55 -36.54
C GLY A 137 -3.65 9.71 -37.39
N THR A 138 -2.82 10.71 -37.58
CA THR A 138 -3.16 11.90 -38.37
C THR A 138 -3.24 11.56 -39.87
N GLU A 139 -2.32 10.78 -40.40
CA GLU A 139 -2.34 10.37 -41.81
C GLU A 139 -3.51 9.47 -42.12
N GLN A 140 -3.80 8.51 -41.26
CA GLN A 140 -4.93 7.60 -41.46
C GLN A 140 -6.29 8.31 -41.39
N ALA A 141 -6.42 9.33 -40.57
CA ALA A 141 -7.66 10.11 -40.51
C ALA A 141 -7.92 10.96 -41.75
N LEU A 142 -6.87 11.38 -42.45
CA LEU A 142 -7.00 12.22 -43.64
C LEU A 142 -7.32 11.42 -44.90
N VAL A 143 -6.78 10.23 -45.05
CA VAL A 143 -6.94 9.43 -46.26
C VAL A 143 -8.38 8.94 -46.47
N PRO A 144 -9.10 8.42 -45.48
CA PRO A 144 -10.49 7.99 -45.70
C PRO A 144 -11.48 9.10 -46.00
N SER A 145 -11.21 10.31 -45.56
CA SER A 145 -12.14 11.42 -45.69
C SER A 145 -12.16 12.06 -47.09
N ILE A 146 -11.17 11.79 -47.90
CA ILE A 146 -11.01 12.35 -49.24
C ILE A 146 -11.80 11.56 -50.26
N ASN A 147 -12.08 10.34 -50.02
CA ASN A 147 -12.81 9.44 -50.88
C ASN A 147 -14.26 9.27 -50.44
#